data_3ab6c3fb4d33366fd1da9e67f04b04fd
#
_entry.id   3ab6c3fb4d33366fd1da9e67f04b04fd
#
_cell.length_a   1.000
_cell.length_b   1.000
_cell.length_c   1.000
_cell.angle_alpha   90.00
_cell.angle_beta   90.00
_cell.angle_gamma   90.00
#
_symmetry.space_group_name_H-M   'P 1'
#
loop_
_entity.id
_entity.type
_entity.pdbx_description
1 polymer ?
#
loop_
_entity_poly.entity_id
_entity_poly.type
_entity_poly.pdbx_seq_one_letter_code
_entity_poly.pdbx_strand_id
1 'polypeptide(L)'
;MLDFEGPMLDKTALVGACARLPLAVDAARLHEEVAALPGSLWGTPAGRVGVHLTAEALFLRGHAPAEGDRPIEDRAPLAALPYVRWIIETLIPAAPMRCLLARLPAGATIAPHIDRAPYFSKTVRIHVPVETHDLAYMLCAGECYVMRPSEVWALNNCAQHAVWNAHADLSRTHLICDFLPSPKLLELLGRAERSLGAYNAEAERQVRARRGAVAVGG
;
A
#
# COMPACT_ATOMS: atom_id res chain seq x y z
N MET A 1 -18.97 -11.53 8.74
CA MET A 1 -17.52 -11.72 8.48
C MET A 1 -17.42 -12.40 7.14
N LEU A 2 -16.81 -11.76 6.13
CA LEU A 2 -16.57 -12.44 4.85
C LEU A 2 -15.57 -13.56 5.12
N ASP A 3 -16.08 -14.80 5.08
CA ASP A 3 -15.25 -16.00 5.28
C ASP A 3 -14.50 -16.24 3.96
N PHE A 4 -13.28 -15.68 3.89
CA PHE A 4 -12.42 -15.95 2.76
C PHE A 4 -11.90 -17.37 2.87
N GLU A 5 -12.53 -18.30 2.14
CA GLU A 5 -12.03 -19.65 1.98
C GLU A 5 -10.65 -19.57 1.27
N GLY A 6 -9.64 -20.12 1.90
CA GLY A 6 -8.29 -20.18 1.36
C GLY A 6 -7.23 -20.30 2.48
N PRO A 7 -6.10 -20.93 2.17
CA PRO A 7 -5.02 -21.09 3.14
C PRO A 7 -4.39 -19.76 3.50
N MET A 8 -3.85 -19.67 4.70
CA MET A 8 -2.96 -18.57 5.08
C MET A 8 -1.67 -18.68 4.26
N LEU A 9 -1.21 -17.53 3.75
CA LEU A 9 0.03 -17.42 3.00
C LEU A 9 1.22 -17.28 3.95
N ASP A 10 2.28 -18.01 3.71
CA ASP A 10 3.60 -17.68 4.27
C ASP A 10 4.17 -16.48 3.49
N LYS A 11 3.81 -15.28 3.93
CA LYS A 11 4.26 -14.05 3.27
C LYS A 11 5.76 -13.81 3.38
N THR A 12 6.42 -14.36 4.39
CA THR A 12 7.86 -14.25 4.53
C THR A 12 8.56 -15.06 3.44
N ALA A 13 8.13 -16.28 3.19
CA ALA A 13 8.64 -17.09 2.08
C ALA A 13 8.24 -16.52 0.71
N LEU A 14 7.01 -16.00 0.59
CA LEU A 14 6.45 -15.56 -0.67
C LEU A 14 6.95 -14.18 -1.13
N VAL A 15 7.07 -13.22 -0.22
CA VAL A 15 7.40 -11.81 -0.50
C VAL A 15 8.74 -11.41 0.11
N GLY A 16 9.11 -11.98 1.26
CA GLY A 16 10.17 -11.43 2.13
C GLY A 16 9.64 -10.22 2.89
N ALA A 17 10.34 -9.08 2.82
CA ALA A 17 9.86 -7.80 3.32
C ALA A 17 9.09 -7.05 2.20
N CYS A 18 9.78 -6.67 1.13
CA CYS A 18 9.21 -6.14 -0.10
C CYS A 18 9.84 -6.84 -1.30
N ALA A 19 9.07 -6.99 -2.39
CA ALA A 19 9.56 -7.58 -3.63
C ALA A 19 9.07 -6.76 -4.83
N ARG A 20 9.98 -6.37 -5.73
CA ARG A 20 9.65 -5.68 -6.97
C ARG A 20 9.26 -6.70 -8.03
N LEU A 21 8.02 -6.62 -8.51
CA LEU A 21 7.50 -7.51 -9.53
C LEU A 21 8.09 -7.17 -10.90
N PRO A 22 8.23 -8.14 -11.81
CA PRO A 22 8.65 -7.92 -13.21
C PRO A 22 7.49 -7.35 -14.04
N LEU A 23 6.90 -6.27 -13.55
CA LEU A 23 5.80 -5.53 -14.16
C LEU A 23 6.15 -4.03 -14.17
N ALA A 24 5.61 -3.31 -15.13
CA ALA A 24 5.75 -1.87 -15.20
C ALA A 24 4.41 -1.21 -15.57
N VAL A 25 4.21 0.02 -15.08
CA VAL A 25 3.09 0.88 -15.42
C VAL A 25 3.59 2.15 -16.13
N ASP A 26 2.74 2.75 -16.93
CA ASP A 26 2.95 4.10 -17.43
C ASP A 26 2.72 5.09 -16.28
N ALA A 27 3.81 5.56 -15.68
CA ALA A 27 3.77 6.42 -14.51
C ALA A 27 3.16 7.80 -14.83
N ALA A 28 3.40 8.34 -16.02
CA ALA A 28 2.86 9.64 -16.43
C ALA A 28 1.33 9.56 -16.54
N ARG A 29 0.83 8.57 -17.25
CA ARG A 29 -0.60 8.31 -17.39
C ARG A 29 -1.29 8.06 -16.05
N LEU A 30 -0.66 7.25 -15.17
CA LEU A 30 -1.18 6.98 -13.85
C LEU A 30 -1.26 8.25 -12.99
N HIS A 31 -0.22 9.06 -13.03
CA HIS A 31 -0.16 10.34 -12.30
C HIS A 31 -1.23 11.32 -12.81
N GLU A 32 -1.30 11.54 -14.12
CA GLU A 32 -2.28 12.45 -14.75
C GLU A 32 -3.71 12.06 -14.40
N GLU A 33 -4.04 10.77 -14.47
CA GLU A 33 -5.39 10.28 -14.19
C GLU A 33 -5.76 10.51 -12.71
N VAL A 34 -4.86 10.25 -11.78
CA VAL A 34 -5.12 10.44 -10.34
C VAL A 34 -5.10 11.92 -9.95
N ALA A 35 -4.22 12.73 -10.57
CA ALA A 35 -4.16 14.17 -10.33
C ALA A 35 -5.43 14.92 -10.81
N ALA A 36 -6.13 14.38 -11.81
CA ALA A 36 -7.41 14.93 -12.30
C ALA A 36 -8.58 14.72 -11.33
N LEU A 37 -8.44 13.91 -10.29
CA LEU A 37 -9.50 13.69 -9.30
C LEU A 37 -9.77 14.96 -8.49
N PRO A 38 -11.06 15.30 -8.24
CA PRO A 38 -11.41 16.41 -7.38
C PRO A 38 -10.80 16.30 -5.98
N GLY A 39 -10.21 17.38 -5.48
CA GLY A 39 -9.64 17.43 -4.13
C GLY A 39 -10.63 17.07 -3.02
N SER A 40 -11.92 17.31 -3.24
CA SER A 40 -12.99 16.96 -2.29
C SER A 40 -13.19 15.45 -2.05
N LEU A 41 -12.64 14.60 -2.92
CA LEU A 41 -12.67 13.14 -2.73
C LEU A 41 -11.66 12.65 -1.70
N TRP A 42 -10.65 13.46 -1.40
CA TRP A 42 -9.63 13.20 -0.40
C TRP A 42 -10.08 13.73 0.97
N GLY A 43 -9.49 13.23 2.05
CA GLY A 43 -9.76 13.74 3.40
C GLY A 43 -10.50 12.78 4.32
N THR A 44 -10.76 11.57 3.88
CA THR A 44 -11.21 10.53 4.83
C THR A 44 -9.98 9.96 5.54
N PRO A 45 -9.90 10.02 6.89
CA PRO A 45 -8.81 9.39 7.61
C PRO A 45 -8.69 7.92 7.20
N ALA A 46 -7.50 7.54 6.71
CA ALA A 46 -7.26 6.23 6.16
C ALA A 46 -6.98 5.20 7.23
N GLY A 47 -7.99 4.67 7.88
CA GLY A 47 -7.78 3.43 8.62
C GLY A 47 -7.66 3.58 10.14
N ARG A 48 -6.71 2.89 10.77
CA ARG A 48 -6.61 2.78 12.24
C ARG A 48 -6.33 4.10 12.91
N VAL A 49 -7.17 4.44 13.90
CA VAL A 49 -6.91 5.54 14.84
C VAL A 49 -5.50 5.33 15.47
N GLY A 50 -4.69 6.39 15.48
CA GLY A 50 -3.34 6.37 16.04
C GLY A 50 -2.23 5.88 15.12
N VAL A 51 -2.53 5.24 13.99
CA VAL A 51 -1.51 4.75 13.02
C VAL A 51 -1.48 5.61 11.76
N HIS A 52 -2.65 5.92 11.21
CA HIS A 52 -2.82 6.61 9.93
C HIS A 52 -3.36 8.05 10.09
N LEU A 53 -3.04 8.73 11.19
CA LEU A 53 -3.63 10.03 11.56
C LEU A 53 -3.47 11.11 10.48
N THR A 54 -2.39 11.06 9.71
CA THR A 54 -2.06 12.06 8.69
C THR A 54 -2.24 11.55 7.26
N ALA A 55 -2.51 10.26 7.08
CA ALA A 55 -2.70 9.68 5.76
C ALA A 55 -4.16 9.82 5.33
N GLU A 56 -4.35 10.20 4.08
CA GLU A 56 -5.66 10.24 3.42
C GLU A 56 -5.85 8.96 2.60
N ALA A 57 -7.07 8.44 2.56
CA ALA A 57 -7.43 7.32 1.69
C ALA A 57 -8.66 7.62 0.86
N LEU A 58 -8.56 7.25 -0.41
CA LEU A 58 -9.69 7.20 -1.32
C LEU A 58 -9.90 5.74 -1.74
N PHE A 59 -10.96 5.11 -1.22
CA PHE A 59 -11.29 3.74 -1.59
C PHE A 59 -11.87 3.67 -2.99
N LEU A 60 -11.27 2.83 -3.82
CA LEU A 60 -11.68 2.54 -5.19
C LEU A 60 -12.51 1.26 -5.27
N ARG A 61 -12.22 0.30 -4.38
CA ARG A 61 -12.92 -0.97 -4.24
C ARG A 61 -12.91 -1.40 -2.77
N GLY A 62 -14.05 -1.90 -2.28
CA GLY A 62 -14.21 -2.30 -0.88
C GLY A 62 -14.20 -1.12 0.10
N HIS A 63 -14.02 -1.42 1.37
CA HIS A 63 -14.13 -0.49 2.49
C HIS A 63 -13.09 -0.77 3.58
N ALA A 64 -12.94 0.16 4.52
CA ALA A 64 -12.34 -0.08 5.83
C ALA A 64 -13.45 -0.39 6.86
N PRO A 65 -13.15 -1.21 7.91
CA PRO A 65 -11.95 -2.01 8.07
C PRO A 65 -11.94 -3.23 7.13
N ALA A 66 -10.77 -3.84 6.91
CA ALA A 66 -10.62 -4.98 6.01
C ALA A 66 -11.35 -6.24 6.50
N GLU A 67 -11.47 -6.39 7.79
CA GLU A 67 -12.19 -7.45 8.50
C GLU A 67 -13.71 -7.23 8.61
N GLY A 68 -14.20 -6.13 8.05
CA GLY A 68 -15.63 -5.81 8.04
C GLY A 68 -16.43 -6.75 7.13
N ASP A 69 -17.74 -6.71 7.28
CA ASP A 69 -18.71 -7.53 6.53
C ASP A 69 -19.25 -6.83 5.27
N ARG A 70 -18.79 -5.61 5.01
CA ARG A 70 -19.20 -4.85 3.81
C ARG A 70 -18.71 -5.52 2.53
N PRO A 71 -19.54 -5.56 1.47
CA PRO A 71 -19.17 -6.18 0.21
C PRO A 71 -17.94 -5.51 -0.41
N ILE A 72 -17.15 -6.33 -1.13
CA ILE A 72 -15.98 -5.86 -1.88
C ILE A 72 -16.45 -5.56 -3.31
N GLU A 73 -16.93 -4.34 -3.50
CA GLU A 73 -17.48 -3.84 -4.74
C GLU A 73 -16.72 -2.59 -5.19
N ASP A 74 -16.79 -2.29 -6.48
CA ASP A 74 -16.26 -1.06 -7.05
C ASP A 74 -16.99 0.15 -6.47
N ARG A 75 -16.24 1.20 -6.20
CA ARG A 75 -16.77 2.47 -5.70
C ARG A 75 -16.76 3.53 -6.79
N ALA A 76 -17.65 4.51 -6.67
CA ALA A 76 -17.85 5.56 -7.66
C ALA A 76 -16.55 6.21 -8.18
N PRO A 77 -15.52 6.51 -7.34
CA PRO A 77 -14.29 7.12 -7.86
C PRO A 77 -13.56 6.28 -8.92
N LEU A 78 -13.66 4.93 -8.86
CA LEU A 78 -12.99 4.06 -9.83
C LEU A 78 -13.54 4.23 -11.26
N ALA A 79 -14.78 4.69 -11.42
CA ALA A 79 -15.37 4.94 -12.75
C ALA A 79 -14.64 6.05 -13.53
N ALA A 80 -14.02 7.00 -12.84
CA ALA A 80 -13.25 8.09 -13.45
C ALA A 80 -11.77 7.73 -13.70
N LEU A 81 -11.35 6.50 -13.39
CA LEU A 81 -9.96 6.06 -13.40
C LEU A 81 -9.75 4.82 -14.29
N PRO A 82 -9.90 4.95 -15.62
CA PRO A 82 -9.84 3.79 -16.54
C PRO A 82 -8.47 3.11 -16.56
N TYR A 83 -7.36 3.83 -16.39
CA TYR A 83 -6.03 3.22 -16.34
C TYR A 83 -5.76 2.52 -15.00
N VAL A 84 -6.17 3.12 -13.89
CA VAL A 84 -6.13 2.46 -12.57
C VAL A 84 -7.00 1.19 -12.59
N ARG A 85 -8.18 1.25 -13.19
CA ARG A 85 -9.04 0.07 -13.37
C ARG A 85 -8.32 -1.02 -14.16
N TRP A 86 -7.65 -0.67 -15.25
CA TRP A 86 -6.88 -1.64 -16.05
C TRP A 86 -5.73 -2.26 -15.24
N ILE A 87 -5.03 -1.48 -14.39
CA ILE A 87 -4.00 -2.00 -13.48
C ILE A 87 -4.61 -3.04 -12.53
N ILE A 88 -5.76 -2.72 -11.94
CA ILE A 88 -6.43 -3.57 -10.95
C ILE A 88 -6.98 -4.86 -11.59
N GLU A 89 -7.62 -4.76 -12.76
CA GLU A 89 -8.39 -5.86 -13.33
C GLU A 89 -7.62 -6.67 -14.37
N THR A 90 -6.55 -6.12 -14.95
CA THR A 90 -5.86 -6.72 -16.11
C THR A 90 -4.36 -6.92 -15.87
N LEU A 91 -3.64 -5.88 -15.42
CA LEU A 91 -2.18 -5.95 -15.25
C LEU A 91 -1.80 -6.95 -14.16
N ILE A 92 -2.50 -6.93 -13.03
CA ILE A 92 -2.27 -7.89 -11.95
C ILE A 92 -3.16 -9.12 -12.19
N PRO A 93 -2.58 -10.29 -12.48
CA PRO A 93 -3.34 -11.47 -12.90
C PRO A 93 -3.94 -12.24 -11.73
N ALA A 94 -4.76 -11.57 -10.93
CA ALA A 94 -5.40 -12.13 -9.74
C ALA A 94 -6.71 -11.39 -9.43
N ALA A 95 -7.60 -12.01 -8.67
CA ALA A 95 -8.88 -11.39 -8.29
C ALA A 95 -8.64 -10.23 -7.32
N PRO A 96 -9.04 -8.99 -7.68
CA PRO A 96 -8.85 -7.83 -6.83
C PRO A 96 -9.81 -7.85 -5.65
N MET A 97 -9.27 -7.54 -4.50
CA MET A 97 -10.00 -7.37 -3.26
C MET A 97 -10.13 -5.87 -2.95
N ARG A 98 -9.68 -5.42 -1.81
CA ARG A 98 -9.71 -4.02 -1.44
C ARG A 98 -8.63 -3.23 -2.19
N CYS A 99 -9.03 -2.12 -2.83
CA CYS A 99 -8.14 -1.21 -3.55
C CYS A 99 -8.39 0.24 -3.13
N LEU A 100 -7.33 0.99 -2.91
CA LEU A 100 -7.41 2.39 -2.51
C LEU A 100 -6.20 3.19 -3.01
N LEU A 101 -6.40 4.48 -3.18
CA LEU A 101 -5.32 5.45 -3.23
C LEU A 101 -5.01 5.93 -1.81
N ALA A 102 -3.75 5.89 -1.41
CA ALA A 102 -3.29 6.36 -0.11
C ALA A 102 -2.28 7.48 -0.29
N ARG A 103 -2.61 8.67 0.22
CA ARG A 103 -1.77 9.86 0.18
C ARG A 103 -1.19 10.13 1.55
N LEU A 104 0.11 10.35 1.60
CA LEU A 104 0.84 10.77 2.79
C LEU A 104 1.43 12.17 2.54
N PRO A 105 1.00 13.19 3.27
CA PRO A 105 1.52 14.56 3.10
C PRO A 105 3.02 14.68 3.34
N ALA A 106 3.58 15.80 2.92
CA ALA A 106 4.97 16.19 3.18
C ALA A 106 5.30 16.12 4.68
N GLY A 107 6.48 15.62 5.04
CA GLY A 107 6.96 15.47 6.41
C GLY A 107 6.20 14.45 7.27
N ALA A 108 5.17 13.79 6.74
CA ALA A 108 4.32 12.89 7.52
C ALA A 108 4.87 11.46 7.62
N THR A 109 4.39 10.75 8.64
CA THR A 109 4.75 9.33 8.86
C THR A 109 3.51 8.48 9.08
N ILE A 110 3.59 7.21 8.70
CA ILE A 110 2.72 6.14 9.19
C ILE A 110 3.55 5.34 10.20
N ALA A 111 3.06 5.26 11.45
CA ALA A 111 3.77 4.62 12.55
C ALA A 111 3.99 3.11 12.30
N PRO A 112 5.05 2.50 12.88
CA PRO A 112 5.29 1.06 12.75
C PRO A 112 4.10 0.24 13.25
N HIS A 113 3.56 -0.62 12.39
CA HIS A 113 2.43 -1.49 12.69
C HIS A 113 2.50 -2.81 11.93
N ILE A 114 1.61 -3.73 12.27
CA ILE A 114 1.40 -5.02 11.61
C ILE A 114 -0.08 -5.14 11.30
N ASP A 115 -0.42 -5.55 10.10
CA ASP A 115 -1.77 -5.90 9.72
C ASP A 115 -2.09 -7.33 10.16
N ARG A 116 -2.94 -7.49 11.21
CA ARG A 116 -3.13 -8.76 11.91
C ARG A 116 -4.41 -9.50 11.56
N ALA A 117 -5.39 -8.85 10.89
CA ALA A 117 -6.64 -9.53 10.54
C ALA A 117 -6.39 -10.71 9.58
N PRO A 118 -7.16 -11.81 9.68
CA PRO A 118 -7.03 -12.98 8.79
C PRO A 118 -7.10 -12.64 7.30
N TYR A 119 -7.84 -11.60 6.94
CA TYR A 119 -7.88 -11.05 5.60
C TYR A 119 -6.47 -10.79 5.02
N PHE A 120 -5.59 -10.17 5.80
CA PHE A 120 -4.25 -9.81 5.34
C PHE A 120 -3.32 -11.01 5.16
N SER A 121 -3.51 -12.09 5.93
CA SER A 121 -2.74 -13.32 5.74
C SER A 121 -3.19 -14.15 4.54
N LYS A 122 -4.38 -13.88 4.00
CA LYS A 122 -4.94 -14.58 2.84
C LYS A 122 -4.84 -13.81 1.53
N THR A 123 -4.39 -12.54 1.56
CA THR A 123 -4.25 -11.68 0.38
C THR A 123 -2.80 -11.29 0.13
N VAL A 124 -2.47 -10.94 -1.10
CA VAL A 124 -1.18 -10.34 -1.49
C VAL A 124 -1.41 -8.84 -1.66
N ARG A 125 -0.64 -8.01 -0.92
CA ARG A 125 -0.69 -6.55 -1.04
C ARG A 125 0.27 -6.07 -2.09
N ILE A 126 -0.26 -5.34 -3.07
CA ILE A 126 0.50 -4.71 -4.16
C ILE A 126 0.46 -3.20 -3.98
N HIS A 127 1.62 -2.58 -4.14
CA HIS A 127 1.80 -1.13 -4.19
C HIS A 127 2.24 -0.71 -5.58
N VAL A 128 1.58 0.30 -6.14
CA VAL A 128 1.98 0.98 -7.36
C VAL A 128 2.16 2.46 -7.03
N PRO A 129 3.40 3.00 -7.10
CA PRO A 129 3.65 4.41 -6.87
C PRO A 129 2.94 5.28 -7.92
N VAL A 130 2.13 6.23 -7.46
CA VAL A 130 1.42 7.22 -8.30
C VAL A 130 2.19 8.54 -8.29
N GLU A 131 2.51 9.02 -7.08
CA GLU A 131 3.29 10.20 -6.81
C GLU A 131 4.34 9.80 -5.77
N THR A 132 5.60 9.87 -6.13
CA THR A 132 6.70 9.42 -5.28
C THR A 132 8.00 10.14 -5.62
N HIS A 133 8.98 10.07 -4.74
CA HIS A 133 10.30 10.68 -4.86
C HIS A 133 11.32 9.95 -3.99
N ASP A 134 12.61 10.28 -4.12
CA ASP A 134 13.70 9.58 -3.43
C ASP A 134 13.70 9.71 -1.89
N LEU A 135 12.90 10.62 -1.34
CA LEU A 135 12.72 10.80 0.10
C LEU A 135 11.42 10.17 0.64
N ALA A 136 10.74 9.35 -0.14
CA ALA A 136 9.56 8.59 0.28
C ALA A 136 9.96 7.16 0.66
N TYR A 137 10.08 6.92 1.96
CA TYR A 137 10.62 5.68 2.50
C TYR A 137 9.51 4.73 2.96
N MET A 138 9.54 3.50 2.44
CA MET A 138 8.77 2.36 2.95
C MET A 138 9.69 1.52 3.83
N LEU A 139 9.38 1.37 5.11
CA LEU A 139 10.09 0.48 6.02
C LEU A 139 9.31 -0.82 6.18
N CYS A 140 9.97 -1.94 6.05
CA CYS A 140 9.37 -3.26 6.26
C CYS A 140 10.42 -4.25 6.78
N ALA A 141 10.10 -4.96 7.86
CA ALA A 141 10.95 -5.98 8.47
C ALA A 141 12.39 -5.51 8.79
N GLY A 142 12.57 -4.22 9.13
CA GLY A 142 13.88 -3.62 9.47
C GLY A 142 14.67 -3.10 8.27
N GLU A 143 14.16 -3.22 7.07
CA GLU A 143 14.73 -2.67 5.85
C GLU A 143 13.92 -1.47 5.34
N CYS A 144 14.57 -0.58 4.61
CA CYS A 144 14.02 0.64 4.04
C CYS A 144 14.11 0.57 2.51
N TYR A 145 13.01 0.91 1.84
CA TYR A 145 12.83 0.83 0.40
C TYR A 145 12.38 2.18 -0.15
N VAL A 146 12.89 2.55 -1.33
CA VAL A 146 12.38 3.64 -2.16
C VAL A 146 11.71 3.02 -3.38
N MET A 147 10.39 3.12 -3.43
CA MET A 147 9.58 2.61 -4.54
C MET A 147 9.45 3.70 -5.59
N ARG A 148 9.98 3.46 -6.79
CA ARG A 148 10.12 4.48 -7.86
C ARG A 148 8.89 4.50 -8.79
N PRO A 149 8.71 5.58 -9.58
CA PRO A 149 7.69 5.60 -10.64
C PRO A 149 7.83 4.40 -11.58
N SER A 150 6.74 3.96 -12.15
CA SER A 150 6.59 2.79 -13.04
C SER A 150 6.77 1.42 -12.38
N GLU A 151 7.26 1.34 -11.15
CA GLU A 151 7.47 0.05 -10.47
C GLU A 151 6.17 -0.51 -9.86
N VAL A 152 6.14 -1.83 -9.73
CA VAL A 152 5.06 -2.57 -9.06
C VAL A 152 5.68 -3.43 -7.96
N TRP A 153 5.21 -3.27 -6.73
CA TRP A 153 5.81 -3.89 -5.55
C TRP A 153 4.81 -4.75 -4.77
N ALA A 154 5.24 -5.90 -4.30
CA ALA A 154 4.55 -6.65 -3.26
C ALA A 154 5.11 -6.27 -1.88
N LEU A 155 4.22 -6.08 -0.90
CA LEU A 155 4.55 -5.75 0.49
C LEU A 155 4.10 -6.87 1.42
N ASN A 156 4.98 -7.32 2.31
CA ASN A 156 4.60 -8.16 3.44
C ASN A 156 4.00 -7.31 4.55
N ASN A 157 2.74 -6.97 4.43
CA ASN A 157 2.02 -6.18 5.44
C ASN A 157 1.71 -6.97 6.74
N CYS A 158 1.99 -8.27 6.78
CA CYS A 158 1.98 -9.07 8.00
C CYS A 158 3.30 -8.99 8.78
N ALA A 159 4.36 -8.43 8.20
CA ALA A 159 5.56 -7.99 8.93
C ALA A 159 5.38 -6.56 9.45
N GLN A 160 6.21 -6.14 10.41
CA GLN A 160 6.19 -4.75 10.87
C GLN A 160 6.59 -3.82 9.74
N HIS A 161 5.74 -2.84 9.43
CA HIS A 161 5.98 -1.87 8.37
C HIS A 161 5.57 -0.45 8.79
N ALA A 162 6.18 0.53 8.15
CA ALA A 162 5.99 1.96 8.42
C ALA A 162 6.27 2.77 7.15
N VAL A 163 5.86 4.04 7.12
CA VAL A 163 6.20 4.95 6.02
C VAL A 163 6.68 6.28 6.58
N TRP A 164 7.70 6.83 5.96
CA TRP A 164 8.13 8.21 6.19
C TRP A 164 8.25 8.95 4.86
N ASN A 165 7.50 10.02 4.71
CA ASN A 165 7.67 10.99 3.66
C ASN A 165 8.57 12.12 4.20
N ALA A 166 9.86 12.07 3.89
CA ALA A 166 10.86 13.03 4.39
C ALA A 166 10.93 14.31 3.57
N HIS A 167 10.17 14.43 2.46
CA HIS A 167 10.16 15.65 1.66
C HIS A 167 9.42 16.78 2.38
N ALA A 168 9.91 18.02 2.20
CA ALA A 168 9.32 19.19 2.88
C ALA A 168 7.99 19.65 2.24
N ASP A 169 7.81 19.43 0.93
CA ASP A 169 6.73 20.05 0.17
C ASP A 169 5.89 19.03 -0.66
N LEU A 170 6.46 17.87 -1.01
CA LEU A 170 5.79 16.90 -1.88
C LEU A 170 5.09 15.82 -1.08
N SER A 171 3.87 15.49 -1.47
CA SER A 171 3.16 14.32 -0.98
C SER A 171 3.66 13.02 -1.63
N ARG A 172 3.32 11.91 -1.01
CA ARG A 172 3.53 10.57 -1.55
C ARG A 172 2.18 9.87 -1.70
N THR A 173 1.82 9.48 -2.91
CA THR A 173 0.56 8.77 -3.20
C THR A 173 0.85 7.41 -3.83
N HIS A 174 0.28 6.35 -3.28
CA HIS A 174 0.35 5.00 -3.85
C HIS A 174 -1.06 4.46 -4.11
N LEU A 175 -1.21 3.75 -5.20
CA LEU A 175 -2.29 2.79 -5.39
C LEU A 175 -1.92 1.53 -4.60
N ILE A 176 -2.77 1.15 -3.65
CA ILE A 176 -2.60 -0.02 -2.78
C ILE A 176 -3.76 -0.96 -3.05
N CYS A 177 -3.46 -2.18 -3.49
CA CYS A 177 -4.45 -3.18 -3.81
C CYS A 177 -4.11 -4.51 -3.14
N ASP A 178 -5.11 -5.13 -2.55
CA ASP A 178 -5.01 -6.50 -2.03
C ASP A 178 -5.63 -7.45 -3.08
N PHE A 179 -4.97 -8.58 -3.33
CA PHE A 179 -5.41 -9.59 -4.31
C PHE A 179 -5.51 -10.96 -3.65
N LEU A 180 -6.49 -11.77 -4.06
CA LEU A 180 -6.44 -13.20 -3.77
C LEU A 180 -5.27 -13.83 -4.54
N PRO A 181 -4.53 -14.79 -3.95
CA PRO A 181 -3.46 -15.46 -4.67
C PRO A 181 -4.01 -16.23 -5.87
N SER A 182 -3.35 -16.10 -7.01
CA SER A 182 -3.58 -16.91 -8.21
C SER A 182 -2.27 -17.59 -8.63
N PRO A 183 -2.31 -18.69 -9.38
CA PRO A 183 -1.08 -19.32 -9.87
C PRO A 183 -0.18 -18.35 -10.65
N LYS A 184 -0.78 -17.46 -11.47
CA LYS A 184 -0.04 -16.45 -12.23
C LYS A 184 0.59 -15.36 -11.36
N LEU A 185 -0.11 -14.91 -10.31
CA LEU A 185 0.46 -13.94 -9.36
C LEU A 185 1.58 -14.57 -8.55
N LEU A 186 1.43 -15.84 -8.14
CA LEU A 186 2.48 -16.58 -7.42
C LEU A 186 3.72 -16.79 -8.30
N GLU A 187 3.56 -17.06 -9.59
CA GLU A 187 4.66 -17.12 -10.56
C GLU A 187 5.39 -15.77 -10.68
N LEU A 188 4.65 -14.66 -10.79
CA LEU A 188 5.25 -13.32 -10.80
C LEU A 188 6.04 -13.03 -9.52
N LEU A 189 5.52 -13.40 -8.36
CA LEU A 189 6.22 -13.28 -7.09
C LEU A 189 7.48 -14.16 -7.05
N GLY A 190 7.45 -15.34 -7.65
CA GLY A 190 8.63 -16.21 -7.79
C GLY A 190 9.75 -15.56 -8.59
N ARG A 191 9.43 -14.68 -9.53
CA ARG A 191 10.38 -13.95 -10.39
C ARG A 191 10.69 -12.53 -9.88
N ALA A 192 10.11 -12.11 -8.76
CA ALA A 192 10.29 -10.77 -8.23
C ALA A 192 11.70 -10.56 -7.67
N GLU A 193 12.21 -9.34 -7.83
CA GLU A 193 13.46 -8.92 -7.21
C GLU A 193 13.28 -8.65 -5.73
N ARG A 194 14.15 -9.24 -4.93
CA ARG A 194 14.25 -9.05 -3.48
C ARG A 194 15.61 -8.45 -3.14
N SER A 195 15.88 -8.18 -1.89
CA SER A 195 17.16 -7.61 -1.44
C SER A 195 17.45 -6.21 -2.03
N LEU A 196 16.39 -5.44 -2.27
CA LEU A 196 16.45 -4.06 -2.73
C LEU A 196 16.39 -3.07 -1.56
N GLY A 197 16.15 -3.55 -0.35
CA GLY A 197 16.12 -2.77 0.86
C GLY A 197 17.52 -2.56 1.47
N ALA A 198 17.65 -1.51 2.27
CA ALA A 198 18.83 -1.23 3.05
C ALA A 198 18.44 -0.67 4.41
N TYR A 199 19.28 -0.87 5.43
CA TYR A 199 19.03 -0.25 6.72
C TYR A 199 19.19 1.28 6.64
N ASN A 200 18.20 2.01 7.17
CA ASN A 200 18.24 3.47 7.25
C ASN A 200 17.92 3.92 8.69
N ALA A 201 18.97 4.29 9.43
CA ALA A 201 18.87 4.66 10.84
C ALA A 201 18.02 5.92 11.07
N GLU A 202 18.04 6.88 10.14
CA GLU A 202 17.24 8.10 10.24
C GLU A 202 15.75 7.78 10.05
N ALA A 203 15.40 7.03 9.00
CA ALA A 203 14.03 6.62 8.76
C ALA A 203 13.45 5.82 9.95
N GLU A 204 14.24 4.90 10.53
CA GLU A 204 13.86 4.15 11.73
C GLU A 204 13.59 5.10 12.92
N ARG A 205 14.44 6.08 13.17
CA ARG A 205 14.22 7.06 14.25
C ARG A 205 12.95 7.86 14.04
N GLN A 206 12.72 8.36 12.82
CA GLN A 206 11.57 9.21 12.49
C GLN A 206 10.24 8.49 12.67
N VAL A 207 10.11 7.26 12.19
CA VAL A 207 8.85 6.51 12.34
C VAL A 207 8.60 6.06 13.79
N ARG A 208 9.67 5.83 14.60
CA ARG A 208 9.54 5.47 16.01
C ARG A 208 9.25 6.65 16.92
N ALA A 209 9.80 7.83 16.64
CA ALA A 209 9.60 9.04 17.45
C ALA A 209 8.12 9.41 17.56
N ARG A 210 7.33 9.23 16.49
CA ARG A 210 5.89 9.52 16.50
C ARG A 210 5.04 8.48 17.22
N ARG A 211 5.54 7.28 17.45
CA ARG A 211 4.84 6.29 18.28
C ARG A 211 4.76 6.73 19.75
N GLY A 212 5.79 7.44 20.24
CA GLY A 212 5.82 8.01 21.60
C GLY A 212 4.88 9.19 21.82
N ALA A 213 4.67 10.01 20.78
CA ALA A 213 3.81 11.19 20.88
C ALA A 213 2.30 10.85 20.96
N VAL A 214 1.88 9.71 20.44
CA VAL A 214 0.49 9.24 20.47
C VAL A 214 0.17 8.56 21.82
N ALA A 215 1.16 8.01 22.50
CA ALA A 215 0.97 7.32 23.79
C ALA A 215 0.88 8.28 25.00
N VAL A 216 1.23 9.56 24.85
CA VAL A 216 1.26 10.57 25.95
C VAL A 216 0.02 11.46 25.96
N GLY A 217 -0.87 11.34 24.96
CA GLY A 217 -2.09 12.13 24.80
C GLY A 217 -3.40 11.37 25.03
N GLY A 218 -3.37 10.26 25.76
CA GLY A 218 -4.55 9.45 26.12
C GLY A 218 -4.84 9.52 27.61
#